data_b84cdb487da8235e066ccc0737f6e2bc
#
_entry.id   b84cdb487da8235e066ccc0737f6e2bc
#
_cell.length_a   1.000
_cell.length_b   1.000
_cell.length_c   1.000
_cell.angle_alpha   90.00
_cell.angle_beta   90.00
_cell.angle_gamma   90.00
#
_symmetry.space_group_name_H-M   'P 1'
#
loop_
_entity.id
_entity.type
_entity.pdbx_description
1 polymer ?
#
loop_
_entity_poly.entity_id
_entity_poly.type
_entity_poly.pdbx_seq_one_letter_code
_entity_poly.pdbx_strand_id
1 'polypeptide(L)'
;MKKIFVIDWLLFLAGILCAASGIGMHLLGHGNVHEIWHNWAVVHVLSSLFMLITGILHIQTHWNWYKGLFKGQTKNKSRVNMILSVVFTILVVTGLTLLFVEGANSEIGIWHWVLGLVMTAISAGHIIRRFHILRKSLKH
;
A
#
# COMPACT_ATOMS: atom_id res chain seq x y z
N MET A 1 4.11 8.86 -22.12
CA MET A 1 4.15 8.94 -20.64
C MET A 1 5.48 8.41 -20.12
N LYS A 2 6.15 9.11 -19.19
CA LYS A 2 7.43 8.63 -18.61
C LYS A 2 7.17 7.37 -17.78
N LYS A 3 8.07 6.38 -17.81
CA LYS A 3 7.94 5.11 -17.06
C LYS A 3 7.57 5.29 -15.57
N ILE A 4 8.09 6.35 -14.93
CA ILE A 4 7.80 6.66 -13.53
C ILE A 4 6.31 6.92 -13.28
N PHE A 5 5.62 7.63 -14.19
CA PHE A 5 4.19 7.90 -14.03
C PHE A 5 3.31 6.67 -14.27
N VAL A 6 3.76 5.73 -15.11
CA VAL A 6 3.07 4.44 -15.28
C VAL A 6 3.08 3.66 -13.97
N ILE A 7 4.25 3.59 -13.32
CA ILE A 7 4.42 2.90 -12.03
C ILE A 7 3.56 3.58 -10.96
N ASP A 8 3.54 4.91 -10.90
CA ASP A 8 2.74 5.66 -9.93
C ASP A 8 1.24 5.42 -10.10
N TRP A 9 0.73 5.35 -11.35
CA TRP A 9 -0.66 5.04 -11.64
C TRP A 9 -1.01 3.58 -11.28
N LEU A 10 -0.13 2.63 -11.61
CA LEU A 10 -0.32 1.22 -11.26
C LEU A 10 -0.33 1.03 -9.74
N LEU A 11 0.58 1.69 -9.02
CA LEU A 11 0.62 1.67 -7.56
C LEU A 11 -0.65 2.29 -6.94
N PHE A 12 -1.12 3.40 -7.51
CA PHE A 12 -2.36 4.05 -7.07
C PHE A 12 -3.58 3.13 -7.21
N LEU A 13 -3.75 2.48 -8.38
CA LEU A 13 -4.84 1.53 -8.62
C LEU A 13 -4.73 0.29 -7.73
N ALA A 14 -3.53 -0.27 -7.58
CA ALA A 14 -3.28 -1.39 -6.68
C ALA A 14 -3.62 -1.04 -5.23
N GLY A 15 -3.24 0.17 -4.78
CA GLY A 15 -3.55 0.68 -3.45
C GLY A 15 -5.06 0.81 -3.20
N ILE A 16 -5.83 1.33 -4.17
CA ILE A 16 -7.30 1.42 -4.06
C ILE A 16 -7.91 0.01 -3.94
N LEU A 17 -7.51 -0.93 -4.80
CA LEU A 17 -8.04 -2.30 -4.78
C LEU A 17 -7.69 -3.02 -3.48
N CYS A 18 -6.45 -2.87 -3.00
CA CYS A 18 -5.99 -3.46 -1.76
C CYS A 18 -6.75 -2.88 -0.54
N ALA A 19 -6.92 -1.56 -0.47
CA ALA A 19 -7.67 -0.92 0.61
C ALA A 19 -9.15 -1.30 0.58
N ALA A 20 -9.80 -1.24 -0.59
CA ALA A 20 -11.21 -1.59 -0.74
C ALA A 20 -11.48 -3.05 -0.39
N SER A 21 -10.62 -3.98 -0.83
CA SER A 21 -10.78 -5.41 -0.53
C SER A 21 -10.51 -5.72 0.95
N GLY A 22 -9.53 -5.07 1.58
CA GLY A 22 -9.28 -5.22 3.01
C GLY A 22 -10.45 -4.72 3.87
N ILE A 23 -11.03 -3.57 3.53
CA ILE A 23 -12.24 -3.03 4.17
C ILE A 23 -13.42 -3.96 3.91
N GLY A 24 -13.59 -4.45 2.67
CA GLY A 24 -14.64 -5.40 2.29
C GLY A 24 -14.60 -6.68 3.12
N MET A 25 -13.41 -7.27 3.31
CA MET A 25 -13.23 -8.44 4.19
C MET A 25 -13.70 -8.16 5.62
N HIS A 26 -13.37 -7.00 6.16
CA HIS A 26 -13.72 -6.67 7.55
C HIS A 26 -15.21 -6.41 7.70
N LEU A 27 -15.83 -5.66 6.80
CA LEU A 27 -17.25 -5.31 6.88
C LEU A 27 -18.18 -6.48 6.55
N LEU A 28 -17.82 -7.32 5.57
CA LEU A 28 -18.66 -8.38 5.05
C LEU A 28 -18.32 -9.75 5.66
N GLY A 29 -17.15 -9.85 6.31
CA GLY A 29 -16.69 -11.10 6.94
C GLY A 29 -17.40 -11.49 8.24
N HIS A 30 -18.27 -10.63 8.79
CA HIS A 30 -18.99 -10.87 10.05
C HIS A 30 -20.32 -11.62 9.88
N GLY A 31 -20.65 -12.07 8.67
CA GLY A 31 -21.87 -12.83 8.38
C GLY A 31 -21.56 -14.28 7.97
N ASN A 32 -22.59 -15.14 8.00
CA ASN A 32 -22.53 -16.57 7.68
C ASN A 32 -22.17 -16.93 6.23
N VAL A 33 -21.55 -16.01 5.46
CA VAL A 33 -21.27 -16.21 4.03
C VAL A 33 -19.76 -16.35 3.85
N HIS A 34 -19.24 -17.53 4.20
CA HIS A 34 -17.84 -17.92 4.03
C HIS A 34 -17.33 -17.68 2.60
N GLU A 35 -18.17 -17.88 1.60
CA GLU A 35 -17.85 -17.69 0.18
C GLU A 35 -17.56 -16.21 -0.15
N ILE A 36 -18.35 -15.27 0.35
CA ILE A 36 -18.15 -13.83 0.14
C ILE A 36 -16.84 -13.38 0.78
N TRP A 37 -16.57 -13.80 2.01
CA TRP A 37 -15.33 -13.50 2.70
C TRP A 37 -14.12 -14.04 1.91
N HIS A 38 -14.21 -15.29 1.43
CA HIS A 38 -13.15 -15.94 0.66
C HIS A 38 -12.83 -15.17 -0.63
N ASN A 39 -13.84 -14.75 -1.37
CA ASN A 39 -13.68 -13.97 -2.60
C ASN A 39 -12.97 -12.63 -2.33
N TRP A 40 -13.35 -11.92 -1.27
CA TRP A 40 -12.67 -10.70 -0.85
C TRP A 40 -11.22 -10.95 -0.42
N ALA A 41 -10.95 -12.05 0.26
CA ALA A 41 -9.61 -12.46 0.67
C ALA A 41 -8.71 -12.71 -0.55
N VAL A 42 -9.21 -13.43 -1.56
CA VAL A 42 -8.48 -13.66 -2.82
C VAL A 42 -8.16 -12.33 -3.52
N VAL A 43 -9.13 -11.43 -3.65
CA VAL A 43 -8.90 -10.10 -4.25
C VAL A 43 -7.88 -9.32 -3.45
N HIS A 44 -7.95 -9.37 -2.10
CA HIS A 44 -7.00 -8.67 -1.23
C HIS A 44 -5.57 -9.20 -1.40
N VAL A 45 -5.38 -10.51 -1.38
CA VAL A 45 -4.07 -11.14 -1.57
C VAL A 45 -3.48 -10.80 -2.94
N LEU A 46 -4.25 -10.95 -4.02
CA LEU A 46 -3.76 -10.64 -5.38
C LEU A 46 -3.42 -9.16 -5.55
N SER A 47 -4.29 -8.25 -5.08
CA SER A 47 -4.02 -6.82 -5.14
C SER A 47 -2.84 -6.40 -4.27
N SER A 48 -2.63 -7.07 -3.12
CA SER A 48 -1.48 -6.84 -2.23
C SER A 48 -0.17 -7.29 -2.86
N LEU A 49 -0.14 -8.44 -3.54
CA LEU A 49 1.04 -8.89 -4.29
C LEU A 49 1.37 -7.93 -5.44
N PHE A 50 0.34 -7.46 -6.16
CA PHE A 50 0.53 -6.45 -7.20
C PHE A 50 1.01 -5.11 -6.63
N MET A 51 0.47 -4.70 -5.48
CA MET A 51 0.91 -3.51 -4.75
C MET A 51 2.37 -3.66 -4.26
N LEU A 52 2.78 -4.85 -3.81
CA LEU A 52 4.17 -5.13 -3.42
C LEU A 52 5.13 -4.92 -4.60
N ILE A 53 4.83 -5.50 -5.76
CA ILE A 53 5.66 -5.37 -6.97
C ILE A 53 5.75 -3.90 -7.40
N THR A 54 4.61 -3.24 -7.55
CA THR A 54 4.57 -1.83 -7.97
C THR A 54 5.18 -0.90 -6.94
N GLY A 55 5.06 -1.19 -5.64
CA GLY A 55 5.70 -0.47 -4.54
C GLY A 55 7.22 -0.57 -4.58
N ILE A 56 7.77 -1.77 -4.82
CA ILE A 56 9.22 -1.97 -5.00
C ILE A 56 9.71 -1.16 -6.21
N LEU A 57 9.01 -1.22 -7.35
CA LEU A 57 9.35 -0.45 -8.53
C LEU A 57 9.29 1.06 -8.27
N HIS A 58 8.27 1.53 -7.52
CA HIS A 58 8.17 2.94 -7.12
C HIS A 58 9.36 3.37 -6.25
N ILE A 59 9.76 2.57 -5.26
CA ILE A 59 10.94 2.81 -4.43
C ILE A 59 12.19 2.87 -5.30
N GLN A 60 12.37 1.96 -6.25
CA GLN A 60 13.51 1.95 -7.17
C GLN A 60 13.57 3.21 -8.05
N THR A 61 12.43 3.69 -8.56
CA THR A 61 12.40 4.94 -9.35
C THR A 61 12.77 6.17 -8.54
N HIS A 62 12.56 6.14 -7.22
CA HIS A 62 12.89 7.20 -6.28
C HIS A 62 14.14 6.92 -5.45
N TRP A 63 14.99 5.97 -5.87
CA TRP A 63 16.16 5.51 -5.10
C TRP A 63 17.14 6.62 -4.73
N ASN A 64 17.31 7.63 -5.60
CA ASN A 64 18.18 8.77 -5.32
C ASN A 64 17.70 9.60 -4.12
N TRP A 65 16.39 9.64 -3.88
CA TRP A 65 15.84 10.29 -2.69
C TRP A 65 16.23 9.52 -1.42
N TYR A 66 16.13 8.20 -1.44
CA TYR A 66 16.55 7.35 -0.30
C TYR A 66 18.05 7.49 -0.02
N LYS A 67 18.91 7.53 -1.06
CA LYS A 67 20.34 7.82 -0.92
C LYS A 67 20.60 9.17 -0.26
N GLY A 68 19.84 10.20 -0.62
CA GLY A 68 19.92 11.54 -0.02
C GLY A 68 19.54 11.54 1.46
N LEU A 69 18.55 10.70 1.84
CA LEU A 69 18.14 10.53 3.23
C LEU A 69 19.27 9.99 4.11
N PHE A 70 19.96 8.92 3.66
CA PHE A 70 21.11 8.34 4.37
C PHE A 70 22.30 9.29 4.49
N LYS A 71 22.43 10.25 3.55
CA LYS A 71 23.48 11.29 3.57
C LYS A 71 23.09 12.53 4.37
N GLY A 72 21.96 12.55 5.06
CA GLY A 72 21.51 13.69 5.87
C GLY A 72 21.11 14.94 5.09
N GLN A 73 20.95 14.82 3.77
CA GLN A 73 20.69 15.98 2.88
C GLN A 73 19.21 16.39 2.78
N THR A 74 18.28 15.61 3.35
CA THR A 74 16.81 15.82 3.23
C THR A 74 16.15 16.05 4.57
N LYS A 75 16.39 17.22 5.20
CA LYS A 75 16.02 17.43 6.62
C LYS A 75 14.53 17.54 6.94
N ASN A 76 13.65 18.09 6.11
CA ASN A 76 12.26 18.39 6.58
C ASN A 76 11.11 17.95 5.67
N LYS A 77 11.34 17.62 4.41
CA LYS A 77 10.26 17.25 3.46
C LYS A 77 10.03 15.73 3.34
N SER A 78 10.76 14.95 4.14
CA SER A 78 10.85 13.49 3.96
C SER A 78 10.07 12.65 4.97
N ARG A 79 9.52 13.25 6.03
CA ARG A 79 8.87 12.50 7.14
C ARG A 79 7.72 11.62 6.65
N VAL A 80 6.84 12.14 5.81
CA VAL A 80 5.69 11.37 5.29
C VAL A 80 6.14 10.18 4.46
N ASN A 81 7.12 10.38 3.57
CA ASN A 81 7.64 9.29 2.72
C ASN A 81 8.34 8.22 3.56
N MET A 82 9.06 8.63 4.60
CA MET A 82 9.73 7.71 5.52
C MET A 82 8.70 6.89 6.32
N ILE A 83 7.68 7.54 6.86
CA ILE A 83 6.59 6.85 7.58
C ILE A 83 5.88 5.87 6.64
N LEU A 84 5.55 6.29 5.41
CA LEU A 84 4.93 5.41 4.40
C LEU A 84 5.81 4.19 4.11
N SER A 85 7.13 4.37 3.96
CA SER A 85 8.05 3.26 3.69
C SER A 85 8.14 2.28 4.86
N VAL A 86 8.18 2.78 6.09
CA VAL A 86 8.22 1.95 7.31
C VAL A 86 6.90 1.18 7.46
N VAL A 87 5.76 1.87 7.39
CA VAL A 87 4.44 1.23 7.51
C VAL A 87 4.23 0.20 6.39
N PHE A 88 4.63 0.54 5.16
CA PHE A 88 4.57 -0.41 4.03
C PHE A 88 5.39 -1.67 4.30
N THR A 89 6.62 -1.53 4.81
CA THR A 89 7.48 -2.69 5.15
C THR A 89 6.83 -3.55 6.22
N ILE A 90 6.27 -2.96 7.27
CA ILE A 90 5.58 -3.71 8.34
C ILE A 90 4.34 -4.42 7.78
N LEU A 91 3.56 -3.77 6.90
CA LEU A 91 2.40 -4.36 6.24
C LEU A 91 2.79 -5.56 5.36
N VAL A 92 3.90 -5.46 4.63
CA VAL A 92 4.41 -6.59 3.83
C VAL A 92 4.79 -7.76 4.73
N VAL A 93 5.54 -7.52 5.81
CA VAL A 93 5.96 -8.57 6.74
C VAL A 93 4.74 -9.24 7.39
N THR A 94 3.82 -8.45 7.95
CA THR A 94 2.61 -9.00 8.60
C THR A 94 1.70 -9.71 7.60
N GLY A 95 1.54 -9.17 6.39
CA GLY A 95 0.75 -9.81 5.33
C GLY A 95 1.32 -11.15 4.89
N LEU A 96 2.65 -11.26 4.73
CA LEU A 96 3.31 -12.54 4.43
C LEU A 96 3.19 -13.52 5.60
N THR A 97 3.29 -13.05 6.85
CA THR A 97 3.07 -13.90 8.02
C THR A 97 1.65 -14.46 8.05
N LEU A 98 0.63 -13.64 7.77
CA LEU A 98 -0.76 -14.10 7.70
C LEU A 98 -1.00 -15.09 6.56
N LEU A 99 -0.27 -14.96 5.46
CA LEU A 99 -0.42 -15.85 4.30
C LEU A 99 0.19 -17.24 4.54
N PHE A 100 1.34 -17.32 5.25
CA PHE A 100 2.13 -18.54 5.36
C PHE A 100 2.14 -19.20 6.75
N VAL A 101 1.86 -18.47 7.81
CA VAL A 101 2.06 -18.93 9.19
C VAL A 101 0.79 -18.80 10.02
N GLU A 102 0.12 -17.66 9.97
CA GLU A 102 -0.97 -17.30 10.88
C GLU A 102 -2.29 -17.12 10.16
N GLY A 103 -3.41 -17.33 10.84
CA GLY A 103 -4.75 -17.05 10.30
C GLY A 103 -5.17 -15.58 10.45
N ALA A 104 -6.13 -15.16 9.65
CA ALA A 104 -6.65 -13.78 9.63
C ALA A 104 -7.23 -13.30 10.98
N ASN A 105 -7.67 -14.22 11.84
CA ASN A 105 -8.24 -13.93 13.17
C ASN A 105 -7.19 -13.88 14.29
N SER A 106 -5.89 -13.88 13.95
CA SER A 106 -4.79 -13.75 14.91
C SER A 106 -4.59 -12.29 15.35
N GLU A 107 -3.80 -12.09 16.42
CA GLU A 107 -3.38 -10.73 16.82
C GLU A 107 -2.64 -10.01 15.70
N ILE A 108 -1.84 -10.72 14.91
CA ILE A 108 -1.16 -10.16 13.73
C ILE A 108 -2.19 -9.68 12.70
N GLY A 109 -3.31 -10.38 12.52
CA GLY A 109 -4.39 -9.96 11.64
C GLY A 109 -5.02 -8.63 12.08
N ILE A 110 -5.22 -8.43 13.37
CA ILE A 110 -5.74 -7.17 13.93
C ILE A 110 -4.73 -6.03 13.67
N TRP A 111 -3.46 -6.24 13.95
CA TRP A 111 -2.43 -5.24 13.71
C TRP A 111 -2.26 -4.91 12.22
N HIS A 112 -2.29 -5.93 11.36
CA HIS A 112 -2.27 -5.73 9.90
C HIS A 112 -3.44 -4.87 9.41
N TRP A 113 -4.64 -5.13 9.92
CA TRP A 113 -5.83 -4.33 9.63
C TRP A 113 -5.68 -2.87 10.07
N VAL A 114 -5.29 -2.62 11.33
CA VAL A 114 -5.10 -1.25 11.87
C VAL A 114 -4.04 -0.49 11.08
N LEU A 115 -2.89 -1.13 10.82
CA LEU A 115 -1.81 -0.53 10.02
C LEU A 115 -2.23 -0.28 8.57
N GLY A 116 -3.08 -1.15 8.00
CA GLY A 116 -3.67 -0.97 6.68
C GLY A 116 -4.54 0.30 6.59
N LEU A 117 -5.36 0.55 7.61
CA LEU A 117 -6.15 1.80 7.70
C LEU A 117 -5.25 3.04 7.82
N VAL A 118 -4.22 2.98 8.67
CA VAL A 118 -3.25 4.06 8.83
C VAL A 118 -2.52 4.33 7.51
N MET A 119 -2.06 3.27 6.84
CA MET A 119 -1.41 3.37 5.53
C MET A 119 -2.33 4.02 4.49
N THR A 120 -3.59 3.61 4.44
CA THR A 120 -4.60 4.16 3.52
C THR A 120 -4.80 5.67 3.77
N ALA A 121 -4.95 6.09 5.03
CA ALA A 121 -5.13 7.50 5.39
C ALA A 121 -3.92 8.36 5.00
N ILE A 122 -2.70 7.91 5.34
CA ILE A 122 -1.46 8.65 5.03
C ILE A 122 -1.22 8.69 3.51
N SER A 123 -1.47 7.58 2.81
CA SER A 123 -1.35 7.50 1.34
C SER A 123 -2.33 8.42 0.65
N ALA A 124 -3.59 8.50 1.11
CA ALA A 124 -4.57 9.44 0.58
C ALA A 124 -4.07 10.88 0.71
N GLY A 125 -3.57 11.29 1.87
CA GLY A 125 -2.99 12.62 2.08
C GLY A 125 -1.77 12.89 1.18
N HIS A 126 -0.90 11.87 1.00
CA HIS A 126 0.25 11.97 0.10
C HIS A 126 -0.17 12.15 -1.37
N ILE A 127 -1.14 11.36 -1.82
CA ILE A 127 -1.67 11.39 -3.19
C ILE A 127 -2.38 12.72 -3.46
N ILE A 128 -3.25 13.19 -2.57
CA ILE A 128 -3.99 14.46 -2.73
C ILE A 128 -3.01 15.62 -2.97
N ARG A 129 -1.94 15.70 -2.19
CA ARG A 129 -0.91 16.75 -2.33
C ARG A 129 -0.18 16.70 -3.66
N ARG A 130 -0.08 15.52 -4.31
CA ARG A 130 0.65 15.31 -5.56
C ARG A 130 -0.25 15.04 -6.77
N PHE A 131 -1.55 15.00 -6.57
CA PHE A 131 -2.51 14.62 -7.60
C PHE A 131 -2.43 15.49 -8.86
N HIS A 132 -2.16 16.79 -8.71
CA HIS A 132 -1.98 17.69 -9.84
C HIS A 132 -0.80 17.30 -10.76
N ILE A 133 0.29 16.75 -10.18
CA ILE A 133 1.45 16.27 -10.93
C ILE A 133 1.09 14.97 -11.67
N LEU A 134 0.41 14.07 -10.97
CA LEU A 134 -0.04 12.79 -11.52
C LEU A 134 -1.03 13.02 -12.68
N ARG A 135 -1.99 13.95 -12.51
CA ARG A 135 -2.95 14.31 -13.58
C ARG A 135 -2.28 14.96 -14.80
N LYS A 136 -1.25 15.79 -14.61
CA LYS A 136 -0.50 16.38 -15.72
C LYS A 136 0.23 15.32 -16.55
N SER A 137 0.61 14.19 -15.97
CA SER A 137 1.29 13.11 -16.69
C SER A 137 0.43 12.43 -17.75
N LEU A 138 -0.91 12.52 -17.64
CA LEU A 138 -1.85 11.98 -18.64
C LEU A 138 -1.96 12.86 -19.90
N LYS A 139 -1.46 14.09 -19.87
CA LYS A 139 -1.55 15.04 -20.99
C LYS A 139 -0.31 15.02 -21.90
N HIS A 140 0.67 14.21 -21.56
CA HIS A 140 1.93 14.01 -22.28
C HIS A 140 2.23 12.50 -22.42
#